data_4be10256d924607368121105103813eb
#
_entry.id   4be10256d924607368121105103813eb
#
_cell.length_a   1.000
_cell.length_b   1.000
_cell.length_c   1.000
_cell.angle_alpha   90.00
_cell.angle_beta   90.00
_cell.angle_gamma   90.00
#
_symmetry.space_group_name_H-M   'P 1'
#
loop_
_entity.id
_entity.type
_entity.pdbx_description
1 polymer ?
#
loop_
_entity_poly.entity_id
_entity_poly.type
_entity_poly.pdbx_seq_one_letter_code
_entity_poly.pdbx_strand_id
1 'polypeptide(L)'
;MVVRKIPVILLLFIILSTNAQAAQSGGKVILVTGFKPFGNHDVNPSELIAEDLNGSTIEDVKIVGISLEVEWNASYRKAIEVIKRYNPCAVVSIGLAPESSVIRLEKLAINLRWSEHFPFICFILKYSPLFLWTDTNLHEISAEMKKENIPSRVSYFAGLYVCNYLFYRLLYYKEKNDPEMKVIFIHVPPLDRMDLQEMTEGVKIAISHLIKDA
;
A
#
# COMPACT_ATOMS: atom_id res chain seq x y z
N MET A 1 -32.21 66.86 38.25
CA MET A 1 -31.76 65.48 38.52
C MET A 1 -31.49 64.87 37.19
N VAL A 2 -30.21 64.88 36.78
CA VAL A 2 -29.76 64.42 35.41
C VAL A 2 -29.30 62.97 35.52
N VAL A 3 -30.04 62.06 34.91
CA VAL A 3 -29.69 60.68 34.84
C VAL A 3 -28.73 60.43 33.63
N ARG A 4 -27.44 60.20 33.93
CA ARG A 4 -26.44 59.81 32.94
C ARG A 4 -26.69 58.39 32.51
N LYS A 5 -26.96 58.19 31.21
CA LYS A 5 -26.97 56.90 30.57
C LYS A 5 -25.51 56.40 30.31
N ILE A 6 -25.15 55.25 30.88
CA ILE A 6 -23.91 54.58 30.65
C ILE A 6 -24.08 53.75 29.34
N PRO A 7 -23.20 53.89 28.32
CA PRO A 7 -23.29 53.04 27.16
C PRO A 7 -22.72 51.65 27.50
N VAL A 8 -23.50 50.61 27.26
CA VAL A 8 -23.08 49.23 27.31
C VAL A 8 -22.23 48.98 26.07
N ILE A 9 -20.92 48.88 26.26
CA ILE A 9 -19.98 48.45 25.23
C ILE A 9 -20.10 46.92 25.13
N LEU A 10 -20.77 46.45 24.08
CA LEU A 10 -20.86 45.04 23.72
C LEU A 10 -19.51 44.63 23.15
N LEU A 11 -18.66 43.98 23.97
CA LEU A 11 -17.42 43.37 23.52
C LEU A 11 -17.76 42.11 22.72
N LEU A 12 -17.75 42.24 21.40
CA LEU A 12 -17.84 41.10 20.49
C LEU A 12 -16.51 40.35 20.54
N PHE A 13 -16.44 39.28 21.32
CA PHE A 13 -15.35 38.32 21.22
C PHE A 13 -15.50 37.55 19.90
N ILE A 14 -14.80 37.99 18.85
CA ILE A 14 -14.56 37.17 17.67
C ILE A 14 -13.57 36.11 18.09
N ILE A 15 -14.08 34.93 18.42
CA ILE A 15 -13.26 33.72 18.53
C ILE A 15 -12.87 33.36 17.09
N LEU A 16 -11.72 33.87 16.65
CA LEU A 16 -11.01 33.32 15.53
C LEU A 16 -10.57 31.90 15.95
N SER A 17 -11.38 30.90 15.63
CA SER A 17 -10.94 29.52 15.58
C SER A 17 -9.89 29.43 14.47
N THR A 18 -8.65 29.71 14.80
CA THR A 18 -7.52 29.26 14.00
C THR A 18 -7.53 27.76 14.03
N ASN A 19 -8.19 27.15 13.05
CA ASN A 19 -7.84 25.81 12.64
C ASN A 19 -6.37 25.90 12.17
N ALA A 20 -5.48 25.81 13.13
CA ALA A 20 -4.09 25.47 12.88
C ALA A 20 -4.11 24.04 12.36
N GLN A 21 -4.43 23.90 11.08
CA GLN A 21 -4.01 22.79 10.29
C GLN A 21 -2.48 22.89 10.36
N ALA A 22 -1.90 22.16 11.32
CA ALA A 22 -0.48 21.96 11.34
C ALA A 22 -0.15 21.42 9.95
N ALA A 23 0.39 22.26 9.09
CA ALA A 23 1.05 21.83 7.90
C ALA A 23 2.12 20.86 8.40
N GLN A 24 1.82 19.57 8.30
CA GLN A 24 2.83 18.56 8.48
C GLN A 24 3.87 18.86 7.42
N SER A 25 4.99 19.41 7.85
CA SER A 25 6.24 19.35 7.12
C SER A 25 6.72 17.89 7.17
N GLY A 26 5.84 16.98 6.81
CA GLY A 26 6.09 15.56 6.71
C GLY A 26 6.69 15.31 5.34
N GLY A 27 7.95 14.85 5.28
CA GLY A 27 8.53 14.32 4.06
C GLY A 27 7.61 13.25 3.43
N LYS A 28 7.81 12.94 2.16
CA LYS A 28 7.07 11.88 1.47
C LYS A 28 7.09 10.59 2.29
N VAL A 29 5.98 9.87 2.28
CA VAL A 29 5.83 8.57 2.95
C VAL A 29 5.49 7.52 1.92
N ILE A 30 6.06 6.32 2.07
CA ILE A 30 5.63 5.12 1.34
C ILE A 30 5.10 4.11 2.35
N LEU A 31 3.91 3.59 2.06
CA LEU A 31 3.32 2.48 2.82
C LEU A 31 3.79 1.15 2.23
N VAL A 32 4.39 0.32 3.07
CA VAL A 32 4.75 -1.07 2.74
C VAL A 32 3.82 -2.00 3.54
N THR A 33 3.16 -2.94 2.87
CA THR A 33 2.31 -3.92 3.55
C THR A 33 2.78 -5.33 3.29
N GLY A 34 2.83 -6.17 4.33
CA GLY A 34 3.04 -7.61 4.24
C GLY A 34 1.86 -8.35 4.86
N PHE A 35 1.73 -9.64 4.61
CA PHE A 35 0.70 -10.48 5.19
C PHE A 35 1.27 -11.40 6.27
N LYS A 36 0.50 -11.61 7.32
CA LYS A 36 0.78 -12.60 8.37
C LYS A 36 0.91 -14.02 7.81
N PRO A 37 1.51 -14.94 8.53
CA PRO A 37 1.50 -16.36 8.22
C PRO A 37 0.08 -16.90 7.99
N PHE A 38 -0.06 -17.86 7.07
CA PHE A 38 -1.35 -18.43 6.72
C PHE A 38 -1.23 -19.89 6.26
N GLY A 39 -2.30 -20.65 6.36
CA GLY A 39 -2.32 -22.06 5.95
C GLY A 39 -1.26 -22.87 6.69
N ASN A 40 -0.40 -23.55 5.94
CA ASN A 40 0.72 -24.35 6.46
C ASN A 40 2.06 -23.60 6.43
N HIS A 41 2.04 -22.28 6.26
CA HIS A 41 3.22 -21.43 6.27
C HIS A 41 3.35 -20.77 7.64
N ASP A 42 4.25 -21.29 8.49
CA ASP A 42 4.53 -20.73 9.81
C ASP A 42 5.23 -19.36 9.75
N VAL A 43 5.84 -19.05 8.62
CA VAL A 43 6.51 -17.77 8.35
C VAL A 43 6.05 -17.24 6.99
N ASN A 44 5.78 -15.94 6.94
CA ASN A 44 5.49 -15.26 5.69
C ASN A 44 6.56 -14.19 5.42
N PRO A 45 7.42 -14.37 4.40
CA PRO A 45 8.48 -13.41 4.08
C PRO A 45 7.97 -11.99 3.87
N SER A 46 6.74 -11.84 3.35
CA SER A 46 6.17 -10.51 3.12
C SER A 46 5.92 -9.72 4.41
N GLU A 47 5.55 -10.40 5.51
CA GLU A 47 5.45 -9.78 6.84
C GLU A 47 6.81 -9.32 7.31
N LEU A 48 7.81 -10.21 7.28
CA LEU A 48 9.17 -9.92 7.74
C LEU A 48 9.78 -8.72 7.00
N ILE A 49 9.59 -8.63 5.68
CA ILE A 49 10.05 -7.50 4.88
C ILE A 49 9.36 -6.19 5.29
N ALA A 50 8.05 -6.23 5.48
CA ALA A 50 7.31 -5.04 5.88
C ALA A 50 7.70 -4.56 7.30
N GLU A 51 7.98 -5.48 8.21
CA GLU A 51 8.44 -5.19 9.57
C GLU A 51 9.89 -4.63 9.57
N ASP A 52 10.79 -5.23 8.80
CA ASP A 52 12.19 -4.79 8.67
C ASP A 52 12.29 -3.36 8.09
N LEU A 53 11.46 -3.04 7.11
CA LEU A 53 11.43 -1.72 6.49
C LEU A 53 10.69 -0.67 7.33
N ASN A 54 9.91 -1.06 8.32
CA ASN A 54 9.11 -0.13 9.11
C ASN A 54 9.96 0.86 9.90
N GLY A 55 9.72 2.15 9.73
CA GLY A 55 10.44 3.24 10.37
C GLY A 55 11.77 3.59 9.70
N SER A 56 12.20 2.84 8.69
CA SER A 56 13.39 3.16 7.90
C SER A 56 13.17 4.39 6.99
N THR A 57 14.24 4.87 6.40
CA THR A 57 14.23 5.95 5.40
C THR A 57 15.02 5.49 4.18
N ILE A 58 14.43 5.64 3.00
CA ILE A 58 15.06 5.33 1.71
C ILE A 58 15.02 6.61 0.87
N GLU A 59 16.17 7.11 0.41
CA GLU A 59 16.27 8.35 -0.40
C GLU A 59 15.44 9.52 0.18
N ASP A 60 15.55 9.75 1.52
CA ASP A 60 14.82 10.77 2.29
C ASP A 60 13.29 10.57 2.39
N VAL A 61 12.77 9.44 1.93
CA VAL A 61 11.35 9.06 2.06
C VAL A 61 11.17 8.09 3.23
N LYS A 62 10.25 8.42 4.13
CA LYS A 62 9.94 7.58 5.29
C LYS A 62 9.11 6.37 4.88
N ILE A 63 9.48 5.20 5.37
CA ILE A 63 8.73 3.96 5.18
C ILE A 63 7.86 3.68 6.40
N VAL A 64 6.58 3.42 6.15
CA VAL A 64 5.64 2.90 7.13
C VAL A 64 5.31 1.46 6.75
N GLY A 65 5.84 0.50 7.51
CA GLY A 65 5.59 -0.93 7.31
C GLY A 65 4.45 -1.42 8.21
N ILE A 66 3.56 -2.23 7.66
CA ILE A 66 2.47 -2.86 8.43
C ILE A 66 2.25 -4.31 8.04
N SER A 67 1.90 -5.14 9.02
CA SER A 67 1.41 -6.49 8.81
C SER A 67 -0.11 -6.53 8.69
N LEU A 68 -0.63 -7.29 7.72
CA LEU A 68 -2.05 -7.44 7.41
C LEU A 68 -2.54 -8.84 7.71
N GLU A 69 -3.79 -8.95 8.16
CA GLU A 69 -4.47 -10.24 8.27
C GLU A 69 -4.72 -10.83 6.87
N VAL A 70 -4.63 -12.16 6.73
CA VAL A 70 -4.96 -12.87 5.49
C VAL A 70 -6.49 -13.04 5.42
N GLU A 71 -7.17 -11.90 5.38
CA GLU A 71 -8.63 -11.81 5.35
C GLU A 71 -9.05 -10.62 4.47
N TRP A 72 -10.04 -10.82 3.62
CA TRP A 72 -10.48 -9.87 2.59
C TRP A 72 -10.67 -8.44 3.10
N ASN A 73 -11.67 -8.26 3.97
CA ASN A 73 -12.05 -6.92 4.40
C ASN A 73 -11.09 -6.34 5.46
N ALA A 74 -10.49 -7.17 6.31
CA ALA A 74 -9.59 -6.72 7.35
C ALA A 74 -8.30 -6.15 6.75
N SER A 75 -7.71 -6.85 5.76
CA SER A 75 -6.51 -6.37 5.07
C SER A 75 -6.73 -5.00 4.42
N TYR A 76 -7.81 -4.85 3.67
CA TYR A 76 -8.14 -3.59 3.02
C TYR A 76 -8.45 -2.47 4.01
N ARG A 77 -9.27 -2.72 5.03
CA ARG A 77 -9.62 -1.69 6.04
C ARG A 77 -8.37 -1.16 6.74
N LYS A 78 -7.46 -2.06 7.17
CA LYS A 78 -6.21 -1.65 7.82
C LYS A 78 -5.31 -0.84 6.88
N ALA A 79 -5.17 -1.26 5.63
CA ALA A 79 -4.40 -0.50 4.64
C ALA A 79 -4.97 0.91 4.43
N ILE A 80 -6.29 1.04 4.25
CA ILE A 80 -6.96 2.34 4.06
C ILE A 80 -6.87 3.24 5.30
N GLU A 81 -6.96 2.69 6.51
CA GLU A 81 -6.76 3.45 7.75
C GLU A 81 -5.38 4.12 7.75
N VAL A 82 -4.33 3.36 7.41
CA VAL A 82 -2.95 3.85 7.37
C VAL A 82 -2.75 4.83 6.20
N ILE A 83 -3.32 4.57 5.02
CA ILE A 83 -3.30 5.49 3.88
C ILE A 83 -3.91 6.86 4.29
N LYS A 84 -5.08 6.85 4.92
CA LYS A 84 -5.73 8.09 5.37
C LYS A 84 -4.95 8.83 6.45
N ARG A 85 -4.21 8.09 7.29
CA ARG A 85 -3.42 8.68 8.38
C ARG A 85 -2.13 9.32 7.91
N TYR A 86 -1.45 8.70 6.95
CA TYR A 86 -0.10 9.11 6.55
C TYR A 86 -0.05 9.76 5.17
N ASN A 87 -1.12 9.68 4.39
CA ASN A 87 -1.21 10.18 3.01
C ASN A 87 0.03 9.82 2.17
N PRO A 88 0.34 8.51 1.99
CA PRO A 88 1.56 8.08 1.34
C PRO A 88 1.53 8.41 -0.15
N CYS A 89 2.67 8.78 -0.74
CA CYS A 89 2.78 8.97 -2.19
C CYS A 89 2.76 7.64 -2.96
N ALA A 90 3.08 6.52 -2.28
CA ALA A 90 3.01 5.20 -2.88
C ALA A 90 2.62 4.12 -1.85
N VAL A 91 2.02 3.04 -2.35
CA VAL A 91 1.74 1.81 -1.60
C VAL A 91 2.42 0.63 -2.30
N VAL A 92 3.31 -0.04 -1.58
CA VAL A 92 3.96 -1.27 -1.99
C VAL A 92 3.37 -2.42 -1.17
N SER A 93 2.49 -3.21 -1.76
CA SER A 93 1.95 -4.40 -1.11
C SER A 93 2.77 -5.63 -1.47
N ILE A 94 3.10 -6.43 -0.47
CA ILE A 94 3.91 -7.63 -0.64
C ILE A 94 3.09 -8.85 -0.21
N GLY A 95 3.19 -9.94 -0.97
CA GLY A 95 2.55 -11.21 -0.63
C GLY A 95 3.46 -12.40 -0.94
N LEU A 96 3.20 -13.54 -0.31
CA LEU A 96 3.89 -14.80 -0.61
C LEU A 96 3.30 -15.47 -1.84
N ALA A 97 4.16 -15.84 -2.79
CA ALA A 97 3.82 -16.75 -3.89
C ALA A 97 4.52 -18.11 -3.67
N PRO A 98 3.85 -19.08 -3.03
CA PRO A 98 4.48 -20.33 -2.58
C PRO A 98 5.17 -21.13 -3.69
N GLU A 99 4.65 -21.04 -4.91
CA GLU A 99 5.19 -21.77 -6.07
C GLU A 99 6.28 -21.02 -6.85
N SER A 100 6.57 -19.77 -6.46
CA SER A 100 7.55 -18.94 -7.17
C SER A 100 8.97 -19.21 -6.66
N SER A 101 9.95 -19.08 -7.54
CA SER A 101 11.38 -19.01 -7.21
C SER A 101 11.99 -17.65 -7.57
N VAL A 102 11.17 -16.68 -7.98
CA VAL A 102 11.59 -15.34 -8.36
C VAL A 102 10.60 -14.32 -7.84
N ILE A 103 11.02 -13.08 -7.65
CA ILE A 103 10.14 -11.97 -7.33
C ILE A 103 9.21 -11.71 -8.53
N ARG A 104 7.91 -11.56 -8.27
CA ARG A 104 6.90 -11.26 -9.27
C ARG A 104 6.33 -9.87 -9.04
N LEU A 105 6.45 -9.01 -10.03
CA LEU A 105 5.88 -7.67 -10.05
C LEU A 105 4.53 -7.74 -10.76
N GLU A 106 3.45 -7.62 -10.02
CA GLU A 106 2.10 -7.85 -10.55
C GLU A 106 1.58 -6.61 -11.30
N LYS A 107 1.38 -6.73 -12.61
CA LYS A 107 0.93 -5.62 -13.47
C LYS A 107 -0.58 -5.44 -13.45
N LEU A 108 -1.33 -6.51 -13.22
CA LEU A 108 -2.79 -6.59 -13.39
C LEU A 108 -3.46 -7.10 -12.12
N ALA A 109 -4.51 -6.41 -11.68
CA ALA A 109 -5.49 -6.90 -10.71
C ALA A 109 -6.82 -7.20 -11.39
N ILE A 110 -7.46 -8.30 -11.01
CA ILE A 110 -8.73 -8.77 -11.59
C ILE A 110 -9.85 -8.59 -10.56
N ASN A 111 -10.99 -8.06 -10.99
CA ASN A 111 -12.18 -7.86 -10.16
C ASN A 111 -12.89 -9.18 -9.80
N LEU A 112 -12.12 -10.20 -9.52
CA LEU A 112 -12.62 -11.52 -9.14
C LEU A 112 -11.88 -12.02 -7.91
N ARG A 113 -12.61 -12.74 -7.05
CA ARG A 113 -12.04 -13.43 -5.90
C ARG A 113 -12.62 -14.81 -5.75
N TRP A 114 -11.85 -15.71 -5.18
CA TRP A 114 -12.33 -17.01 -4.77
C TRP A 114 -13.36 -16.87 -3.64
N SER A 115 -14.33 -17.79 -3.59
CA SER A 115 -15.32 -17.92 -2.52
C SER A 115 -15.45 -19.38 -2.14
N GLU A 116 -15.54 -19.66 -0.85
CA GLU A 116 -15.79 -21.01 -0.33
C GLU A 116 -17.22 -21.48 -0.61
N HIS A 117 -18.13 -20.55 -0.96
CA HIS A 117 -19.53 -20.82 -1.23
C HIS A 117 -19.84 -20.57 -2.71
N PHE A 118 -20.82 -21.29 -3.23
CA PHE A 118 -21.29 -21.05 -4.60
C PHE A 118 -21.91 -19.64 -4.78
N PRO A 119 -21.61 -18.92 -5.87
CA PRO A 119 -20.63 -19.25 -6.89
C PRO A 119 -19.20 -19.14 -6.37
N PHE A 120 -18.35 -20.12 -6.70
CA PHE A 120 -16.96 -20.19 -6.20
C PHE A 120 -16.07 -19.02 -6.66
N ILE A 121 -16.52 -18.26 -7.65
CA ILE A 121 -15.84 -17.02 -8.09
C ILE A 121 -16.86 -15.89 -8.03
N CYS A 122 -16.50 -14.82 -7.32
CA CYS A 122 -17.33 -13.65 -7.10
C CYS A 122 -16.60 -12.38 -7.51
N PHE A 123 -17.37 -11.35 -7.89
CA PHE A 123 -16.81 -10.01 -8.05
C PHE A 123 -16.34 -9.45 -6.70
N ILE A 124 -15.17 -8.78 -6.72
CA ILE A 124 -14.67 -8.00 -5.57
C ILE A 124 -15.57 -6.78 -5.38
N LEU A 125 -15.83 -6.04 -6.45
CA LEU A 125 -16.74 -4.90 -6.48
C LEU A 125 -17.72 -5.04 -7.65
N LYS A 126 -19.01 -5.02 -7.37
CA LYS A 126 -20.04 -4.99 -8.41
C LYS A 126 -19.98 -3.66 -9.18
N TYR A 127 -20.28 -3.73 -10.46
CA TYR A 127 -20.35 -2.55 -11.36
C TYR A 127 -19.02 -1.75 -11.46
N SER A 128 -17.91 -2.44 -11.28
CA SER A 128 -16.56 -1.87 -11.40
C SER A 128 -15.80 -2.56 -12.54
N PRO A 129 -14.73 -1.95 -13.08
CA PRO A 129 -13.94 -2.54 -14.17
C PRO A 129 -13.48 -3.97 -13.84
N LEU A 130 -13.45 -4.85 -14.86
CA LEU A 130 -12.98 -6.22 -14.66
C LEU A 130 -11.48 -6.27 -14.38
N PHE A 131 -10.73 -5.34 -14.97
CA PHE A 131 -9.26 -5.25 -14.86
C PHE A 131 -8.84 -3.86 -14.43
N LEU A 132 -7.89 -3.80 -13.49
CA LEU A 132 -7.17 -2.59 -13.12
C LEU A 132 -5.67 -2.83 -13.25
N TRP A 133 -4.95 -1.81 -13.71
CA TRP A 133 -3.53 -1.88 -14.00
C TRP A 133 -2.77 -0.91 -13.13
N THR A 134 -1.60 -1.32 -12.62
CA THR A 134 -0.69 -0.30 -12.11
C THR A 134 -0.10 0.51 -13.26
N ASP A 135 0.04 1.81 -13.08
CA ASP A 135 0.66 2.72 -14.05
C ASP A 135 2.19 2.71 -13.99
N THR A 136 2.77 2.13 -12.92
CA THR A 136 4.22 2.00 -12.74
C THR A 136 4.87 1.12 -13.82
N ASN A 137 6.05 1.50 -14.29
CA ASN A 137 6.85 0.73 -15.24
C ASN A 137 7.58 -0.44 -14.56
N LEU A 138 6.87 -1.54 -14.34
CA LEU A 138 7.41 -2.73 -13.67
C LEU A 138 8.53 -3.43 -14.46
N HIS A 139 8.64 -3.19 -15.76
CA HIS A 139 9.74 -3.75 -16.57
C HIS A 139 11.08 -3.10 -16.23
N GLU A 140 11.10 -1.79 -15.96
CA GLU A 140 12.29 -1.08 -15.49
C GLU A 140 12.70 -1.57 -14.11
N ILE A 141 11.76 -1.68 -13.16
CA ILE A 141 12.03 -2.25 -11.83
C ILE A 141 12.64 -3.65 -11.94
N SER A 142 12.04 -4.52 -12.77
CA SER A 142 12.59 -5.88 -12.99
C SER A 142 13.98 -5.84 -13.62
N ALA A 143 14.25 -4.90 -14.52
CA ALA A 143 15.58 -4.76 -15.12
C ALA A 143 16.62 -4.26 -14.10
N GLU A 144 16.24 -3.34 -13.21
CA GLU A 144 17.10 -2.88 -12.10
C GLU A 144 17.41 -4.03 -11.13
N MET A 145 16.41 -4.80 -10.68
CA MET A 145 16.61 -5.99 -9.84
C MET A 145 17.59 -6.98 -10.48
N LYS A 146 17.45 -7.26 -11.78
CA LYS A 146 18.34 -8.20 -12.51
C LYS A 146 19.77 -7.70 -12.61
N LYS A 147 20.03 -6.40 -12.68
CA LYS A 147 21.39 -5.84 -12.64
C LYS A 147 22.07 -6.13 -11.30
N GLU A 148 21.30 -6.18 -10.21
CA GLU A 148 21.77 -6.58 -8.88
C GLU A 148 21.70 -8.10 -8.64
N ASN A 149 21.54 -8.90 -9.71
CA ASN A 149 21.42 -10.36 -9.68
C ASN A 149 20.20 -10.89 -8.91
N ILE A 150 19.15 -10.07 -8.71
CA ILE A 150 17.91 -10.49 -8.06
C ILE A 150 16.93 -11.00 -9.12
N PRO A 151 16.59 -12.31 -9.11
CA PRO A 151 15.69 -12.91 -10.09
C PRO A 151 14.28 -12.33 -9.96
N SER A 152 13.79 -11.71 -11.03
CA SER A 152 12.48 -11.07 -11.04
C SER A 152 11.81 -11.13 -12.40
N ARG A 153 10.48 -11.00 -12.42
CA ARG A 153 9.68 -10.89 -13.64
C ARG A 153 8.43 -10.06 -13.43
N VAL A 154 7.90 -9.48 -14.50
CA VAL A 154 6.54 -8.93 -14.51
C VAL A 154 5.54 -10.08 -14.62
N SER A 155 4.46 -10.00 -13.87
CA SER A 155 3.37 -10.96 -13.83
C SER A 155 2.03 -10.26 -14.08
N TYR A 156 1.10 -10.97 -14.73
CA TYR A 156 -0.22 -10.47 -15.08
C TYR A 156 -1.33 -11.23 -14.35
N PHE A 157 -0.99 -11.93 -13.28
CA PHE A 157 -1.97 -12.70 -12.52
C PHE A 157 -1.55 -12.84 -11.05
N ALA A 158 -2.12 -12.01 -10.20
CA ALA A 158 -1.90 -12.03 -8.75
C ALA A 158 -2.75 -13.10 -8.01
N GLY A 159 -3.33 -14.04 -8.75
CA GLY A 159 -4.25 -15.06 -8.23
C GLY A 159 -5.67 -14.54 -8.08
N LEU A 160 -6.48 -15.29 -7.30
CA LEU A 160 -7.87 -14.92 -6.97
C LEU A 160 -8.09 -14.92 -5.45
N TYR A 161 -7.02 -14.80 -4.68
CA TYR A 161 -7.07 -14.79 -3.22
C TYR A 161 -6.82 -13.37 -2.68
N VAL A 162 -6.53 -13.26 -1.39
CA VAL A 162 -6.43 -11.97 -0.67
C VAL A 162 -5.43 -10.98 -1.30
N CYS A 163 -4.37 -11.48 -1.93
CA CYS A 163 -3.38 -10.65 -2.63
C CYS A 163 -4.02 -9.86 -3.78
N ASN A 164 -4.69 -10.55 -4.70
CA ASN A 164 -5.40 -9.90 -5.78
C ASN A 164 -6.54 -8.99 -5.29
N TYR A 165 -7.26 -9.41 -4.24
CA TYR A 165 -8.30 -8.60 -3.63
C TYR A 165 -7.75 -7.27 -3.12
N LEU A 166 -6.68 -7.30 -2.32
CA LEU A 166 -6.05 -6.08 -1.78
C LEU A 166 -5.54 -5.21 -2.92
N PHE A 167 -4.81 -5.79 -3.89
CA PHE A 167 -4.27 -5.07 -5.02
C PHE A 167 -5.38 -4.38 -5.85
N TYR A 168 -6.44 -5.12 -6.19
CA TYR A 168 -7.59 -4.55 -6.90
C TYR A 168 -8.23 -3.39 -6.13
N ARG A 169 -8.49 -3.58 -4.84
CA ARG A 169 -9.12 -2.57 -3.98
C ARG A 169 -8.26 -1.31 -3.81
N LEU A 170 -6.94 -1.45 -3.73
CA LEU A 170 -6.02 -0.31 -3.63
C LEU A 170 -5.91 0.46 -4.95
N LEU A 171 -5.85 -0.23 -6.09
CA LEU A 171 -5.90 0.42 -7.41
C LEU A 171 -7.23 1.15 -7.62
N TYR A 172 -8.35 0.55 -7.25
CA TYR A 172 -9.66 1.18 -7.31
C TYR A 172 -9.76 2.40 -6.39
N TYR A 173 -9.19 2.30 -5.18
CA TYR A 173 -9.12 3.43 -4.24
C TYR A 173 -8.31 4.59 -4.83
N LYS A 174 -7.13 4.30 -5.38
CA LYS A 174 -6.28 5.27 -6.07
C LYS A 174 -7.06 6.02 -7.15
N GLU A 175 -7.70 5.31 -8.08
CA GLU A 175 -8.46 5.94 -9.17
C GLU A 175 -9.58 6.87 -8.69
N LYS A 176 -10.16 6.59 -7.52
CA LYS A 176 -11.30 7.36 -7.00
C LYS A 176 -10.93 8.49 -6.05
N ASN A 177 -9.79 8.40 -5.37
CA ASN A 177 -9.48 9.29 -4.26
C ASN A 177 -8.14 10.01 -4.40
N ASP A 178 -7.15 9.39 -5.04
CA ASP A 178 -5.81 9.94 -5.18
C ASP A 178 -5.12 9.35 -6.44
N PRO A 179 -5.40 9.88 -7.63
CA PRO A 179 -4.85 9.38 -8.89
C PRO A 179 -3.32 9.44 -8.98
N GLU A 180 -2.68 10.34 -8.22
CA GLU A 180 -1.21 10.50 -8.23
C GLU A 180 -0.50 9.45 -7.37
N MET A 181 -1.18 8.88 -6.36
CA MET A 181 -0.61 7.85 -5.51
C MET A 181 -0.21 6.62 -6.34
N LYS A 182 1.03 6.16 -6.22
CA LYS A 182 1.46 4.92 -6.90
C LYS A 182 1.04 3.69 -6.10
N VAL A 183 0.61 2.64 -6.80
CA VAL A 183 0.24 1.36 -6.17
C VAL A 183 0.87 0.22 -6.96
N ILE A 184 1.69 -0.58 -6.29
CA ILE A 184 2.25 -1.82 -6.85
C ILE A 184 2.00 -3.00 -5.92
N PHE A 185 2.02 -4.20 -6.48
CA PHE A 185 1.97 -5.44 -5.74
C PHE A 185 3.15 -6.34 -6.13
N ILE A 186 3.87 -6.83 -5.12
CA ILE A 186 5.06 -7.67 -5.27
C ILE A 186 4.78 -9.02 -4.62
N HIS A 187 4.87 -10.09 -5.36
CA HIS A 187 4.93 -11.43 -4.80
C HIS A 187 6.38 -11.85 -4.61
N VAL A 188 6.70 -12.30 -3.41
CA VAL A 188 8.01 -12.86 -3.06
C VAL A 188 7.91 -14.38 -2.94
N PRO A 189 8.99 -15.14 -3.28
CA PRO A 189 9.04 -16.57 -3.04
C PRO A 189 9.15 -16.94 -1.56
N PRO A 190 8.98 -18.21 -1.19
CA PRO A 190 9.27 -18.68 0.16
C PRO A 190 10.77 -18.68 0.48
N LEU A 191 11.11 -18.72 1.77
CA LEU A 191 12.49 -18.59 2.29
C LEU A 191 13.44 -19.75 1.87
N ASP A 192 12.89 -20.90 1.49
CA ASP A 192 13.66 -22.03 0.98
C ASP A 192 14.07 -21.88 -0.50
N ARG A 193 13.57 -20.84 -1.18
CA ARG A 193 13.86 -20.55 -2.60
C ARG A 193 14.58 -19.24 -2.85
N MET A 194 14.49 -18.28 -1.93
CA MET A 194 15.20 -17.00 -2.00
C MET A 194 15.44 -16.47 -0.59
N ASP A 195 16.62 -15.94 -0.36
CA ASP A 195 17.00 -15.36 0.92
C ASP A 195 16.16 -14.12 1.25
N LEU A 196 15.84 -13.91 2.53
CA LEU A 196 15.06 -12.77 2.99
C LEU A 196 15.74 -11.43 2.64
N GLN A 197 17.07 -11.38 2.78
CA GLN A 197 17.84 -10.17 2.47
C GLN A 197 17.76 -9.84 0.97
N GLU A 198 17.86 -10.85 0.11
CA GLU A 198 17.72 -10.68 -1.34
C GLU A 198 16.32 -10.17 -1.73
N MET A 199 15.25 -10.74 -1.12
CA MET A 199 13.89 -10.27 -1.31
C MET A 199 13.70 -8.83 -0.82
N THR A 200 14.23 -8.50 0.36
CA THR A 200 14.16 -7.15 0.94
C THR A 200 14.86 -6.14 0.03
N GLU A 201 16.02 -6.49 -0.52
CA GLU A 201 16.75 -5.61 -1.44
C GLU A 201 15.96 -5.40 -2.74
N GLY A 202 15.33 -6.43 -3.28
CA GLY A 202 14.42 -6.29 -4.41
C GLY A 202 13.26 -5.32 -4.13
N VAL A 203 12.68 -5.37 -2.93
CA VAL A 203 11.62 -4.43 -2.52
C VAL A 203 12.17 -3.00 -2.39
N LYS A 204 13.38 -2.80 -1.86
CA LYS A 204 14.02 -1.48 -1.78
C LYS A 204 14.28 -0.88 -3.17
N ILE A 205 14.71 -1.69 -4.13
CA ILE A 205 14.87 -1.26 -5.53
C ILE A 205 13.53 -0.76 -6.09
N ALA A 206 12.45 -1.49 -5.85
CA ALA A 206 11.11 -1.06 -6.27
C ALA A 206 10.68 0.26 -5.60
N ILE A 207 10.97 0.44 -4.31
CA ILE A 207 10.70 1.67 -3.57
C ILE A 207 11.51 2.84 -4.15
N SER A 208 12.82 2.66 -4.39
CA SER A 208 13.69 3.69 -4.97
C SER A 208 13.21 4.13 -6.36
N HIS A 209 12.70 3.19 -7.16
CA HIS A 209 12.10 3.51 -8.46
C HIS A 209 10.84 4.38 -8.30
N LEU A 210 9.94 4.03 -7.37
CA LEU A 210 8.73 4.80 -7.11
C LEU A 210 9.03 6.22 -6.57
N ILE A 211 10.11 6.40 -5.82
CA ILE A 211 10.53 7.71 -5.31
C ILE A 211 10.96 8.62 -6.47
N LYS A 212 11.63 8.09 -7.47
CA LYS A 212 12.07 8.84 -8.66
C LYS A 212 10.91 9.23 -9.57
N ASP A 213 9.85 8.42 -9.58
CA ASP A 213 8.65 8.61 -10.41
C ASP A 213 7.54 9.45 -9.72
N ALA A 214 7.72 9.85 -8.46
CA ALA A 214 6.77 10.60 -7.63
C ALA A 214 7.20 12.08 -7.46
#